data_2a0af38aea080b86576e189247e2b171
#
_entry.id   2a0af38aea080b86576e189247e2b171
#
_cell.length_a   1.000
_cell.length_b   1.000
_cell.length_c   1.000
_cell.angle_alpha   90.00
_cell.angle_beta   90.00
_cell.angle_gamma   90.00
#
_symmetry.space_group_name_H-M   'P 1'
#
loop_
_entity.id
_entity.type
_entity.pdbx_description
1 polymer ?
#
loop_
_entity_poly.entity_id
_entity_poly.type
_entity_poly.pdbx_seq_one_letter_code
_entity_poly.pdbx_strand_id
1 'polypeptide(L)'
;MQNPFKYGGIVSGSYFADREEEIKELQREMESNARVFLVSPRRFGKTCLLHNFMQTLTRNGTACAYIDLNAYPDLRTFASAITSLTAKSLETNTDRLLKIFAGFQRLRPKVTIDPDGNLSAGLELAVGDKDALSALIEGMAHAESLSAKKGQKLVIIIDEFSDIEKYDGRTLEKALRSEIQKHSHIGYIFAGSEQSVMLLTFHPQFTVE
;
A
#
# COMPACT_ATOMS: atom_id res chain seq x y z
N MET A 1 -33.06 -21.96 -7.38
CA MET A 1 -32.27 -21.20 -6.41
C MET A 1 -30.94 -20.84 -7.02
N GLN A 2 -30.61 -19.56 -7.11
CA GLN A 2 -29.24 -19.17 -7.54
C GLN A 2 -28.26 -19.49 -6.43
N ASN A 3 -27.12 -20.09 -6.78
CA ASN A 3 -26.06 -20.41 -5.82
C ASN A 3 -25.57 -19.10 -5.19
N PRO A 4 -25.67 -18.92 -3.85
CA PRO A 4 -25.22 -17.71 -3.18
C PRO A 4 -23.69 -17.59 -3.10
N PHE A 5 -22.97 -18.65 -3.43
CA PHE A 5 -21.50 -18.67 -3.34
C PHE A 5 -20.86 -18.29 -4.67
N LYS A 6 -20.06 -17.21 -4.68
CA LYS A 6 -19.17 -16.88 -5.79
C LYS A 6 -17.81 -17.52 -5.59
N TYR A 7 -17.36 -18.28 -6.59
CA TYR A 7 -16.04 -18.90 -6.60
C TYR A 7 -15.11 -18.16 -7.58
N GLY A 8 -13.83 -18.01 -7.23
CA GLY A 8 -12.77 -17.60 -8.17
C GLY A 8 -12.64 -16.11 -8.43
N GLY A 9 -12.99 -15.24 -7.45
CA GLY A 9 -12.78 -13.79 -7.57
C GLY A 9 -12.87 -13.06 -6.24
N ILE A 10 -12.60 -11.75 -6.26
CA ILE A 10 -12.79 -10.89 -5.10
C ILE A 10 -14.29 -10.79 -4.79
N VAL A 11 -14.67 -11.19 -3.60
CA VAL A 11 -16.05 -11.13 -3.12
C VAL A 11 -16.27 -9.80 -2.41
N SER A 12 -17.28 -9.03 -2.86
CA SER A 12 -17.62 -7.71 -2.31
C SER A 12 -19.13 -7.52 -2.14
N GLY A 13 -19.52 -6.54 -1.33
CA GLY A 13 -20.92 -6.18 -1.10
C GLY A 13 -21.69 -7.27 -0.38
N SER A 14 -22.92 -7.57 -0.80
CA SER A 14 -23.84 -8.54 -0.16
C SER A 14 -23.34 -9.98 -0.13
N TYR A 15 -22.30 -10.31 -0.88
CA TYR A 15 -21.65 -11.63 -0.89
C TYR A 15 -20.46 -11.71 0.07
N PHE A 16 -20.04 -10.59 0.66
CA PHE A 16 -19.01 -10.53 1.68
C PHE A 16 -19.70 -10.67 3.04
N ALA A 17 -19.75 -11.88 3.55
CA ALA A 17 -20.42 -12.20 4.79
C ALA A 17 -19.41 -12.33 5.94
N ASP A 18 -19.84 -11.91 7.13
CA ASP A 18 -19.31 -12.29 8.45
C ASP A 18 -17.93 -11.76 8.87
N ARG A 19 -17.43 -10.66 8.25
CA ARG A 19 -16.15 -10.01 8.65
C ARG A 19 -16.31 -8.51 8.92
N GLU A 20 -17.48 -8.09 9.34
CA GLU A 20 -17.76 -6.68 9.64
C GLU A 20 -17.00 -6.19 10.87
N GLU A 21 -16.78 -7.04 11.85
CA GLU A 21 -16.05 -6.69 13.07
C GLU A 21 -14.58 -6.45 12.79
N GLU A 22 -13.96 -7.27 11.93
CA GLU A 22 -12.56 -7.07 11.51
C GLU A 22 -12.40 -5.77 10.71
N ILE A 23 -13.37 -5.42 9.86
CA ILE A 23 -13.36 -4.12 9.16
C ILE A 23 -13.45 -2.96 10.15
N LYS A 24 -14.33 -3.05 11.16
CA LYS A 24 -14.46 -2.02 12.21
C LYS A 24 -13.19 -1.88 13.03
N GLU A 25 -12.53 -3.00 13.32
CA GLU A 25 -11.28 -3.03 14.05
C GLU A 25 -10.16 -2.36 13.24
N LEU A 26 -9.98 -2.76 11.98
CA LEU A 26 -9.05 -2.10 11.06
C LEU A 26 -9.32 -0.60 10.92
N GLN A 27 -10.59 -0.17 10.91
CA GLN A 27 -10.94 1.24 10.88
C GLN A 27 -10.44 1.99 12.12
N ARG A 28 -10.69 1.45 13.34
CA ARG A 28 -10.21 2.05 14.58
C ARG A 28 -8.70 2.20 14.62
N GLU A 29 -7.99 1.15 14.18
CA GLU A 29 -6.53 1.19 14.12
C GLU A 29 -6.03 2.25 13.13
N MET A 30 -6.66 2.36 11.96
CA MET A 30 -6.27 3.35 10.96
C MET A 30 -6.65 4.80 11.37
N GLU A 31 -7.62 4.98 12.26
CA GLU A 31 -7.90 6.31 12.85
C GLU A 31 -6.73 6.85 13.66
N SER A 32 -5.97 5.98 14.31
CA SER A 32 -4.76 6.31 15.05
C SER A 32 -3.46 6.26 14.23
N ASN A 33 -3.57 6.03 12.91
CA ASN A 33 -2.43 5.80 12.01
C ASN A 33 -1.53 4.66 12.49
N ALA A 34 -2.15 3.58 12.96
CA ALA A 34 -1.46 2.39 13.45
C ALA A 34 -0.70 1.64 12.34
N ARG A 35 0.11 0.71 12.77
CA ARG A 35 0.83 -0.24 11.95
C ARG A 35 0.31 -1.63 12.26
N VAL A 36 -0.54 -2.14 11.40
CA VAL A 36 -1.26 -3.41 11.57
C VAL A 36 -0.62 -4.50 10.75
N PHE A 37 -0.47 -5.68 11.34
CA PHE A 37 -0.10 -6.90 10.65
C PHE A 37 -1.31 -7.80 10.53
N LEU A 38 -1.75 -8.01 9.30
CA LEU A 38 -2.86 -8.90 8.98
C LEU A 38 -2.30 -10.26 8.53
N VAL A 39 -2.26 -11.20 9.45
CA VAL A 39 -1.79 -12.56 9.18
C VAL A 39 -3.01 -13.46 9.01
N SER A 40 -3.07 -14.16 7.89
CA SER A 40 -4.16 -15.08 7.60
C SER A 40 -3.67 -16.20 6.68
N PRO A 41 -4.02 -17.46 6.94
CA PRO A 41 -3.66 -18.55 6.05
C PRO A 41 -4.11 -18.29 4.61
N ARG A 42 -3.43 -18.91 3.64
CA ARG A 42 -3.82 -18.83 2.23
C ARG A 42 -5.27 -19.27 2.05
N ARG A 43 -6.02 -18.58 1.21
CA ARG A 43 -7.43 -18.84 0.87
C ARG A 43 -8.45 -18.53 1.97
N PHE A 44 -8.07 -17.86 3.04
CA PHE A 44 -8.98 -17.40 4.09
C PHE A 44 -9.61 -16.01 3.83
N GLY A 45 -9.60 -15.56 2.57
CA GLY A 45 -10.29 -14.32 2.19
C GLY A 45 -9.58 -13.01 2.57
N LYS A 46 -8.28 -13.05 2.92
CA LYS A 46 -7.47 -11.86 3.25
C LYS A 46 -7.62 -10.75 2.22
N THR A 47 -7.41 -11.04 0.94
CA THR A 47 -7.51 -10.06 -0.15
C THR A 47 -8.94 -9.51 -0.29
N CYS A 48 -9.97 -10.35 -0.09
CA CYS A 48 -11.36 -9.90 -0.07
C CYS A 48 -11.63 -8.92 1.08
N LEU A 49 -11.12 -9.23 2.29
CA LEU A 49 -11.20 -8.33 3.45
C LEU A 49 -10.56 -6.97 3.14
N LEU A 50 -9.33 -6.97 2.63
CA LEU A 50 -8.60 -5.75 2.29
C LEU A 50 -9.35 -4.91 1.24
N HIS A 51 -9.90 -5.54 0.19
CA HIS A 51 -10.67 -4.82 -0.83
C HIS A 51 -11.95 -4.19 -0.27
N ASN A 52 -12.70 -4.90 0.57
CA ASN A 52 -13.88 -4.35 1.21
C ASN A 52 -13.52 -3.23 2.19
N PHE A 53 -12.42 -3.38 2.91
CA PHE A 53 -11.88 -2.34 3.78
C PHE A 53 -11.48 -1.08 2.99
N MET A 54 -10.79 -1.21 1.85
CA MET A 54 -10.47 -0.10 0.96
C MET A 54 -11.71 0.67 0.49
N GLN A 55 -12.79 -0.04 0.13
CA GLN A 55 -14.05 0.61 -0.24
C GLN A 55 -14.62 1.43 0.92
N THR A 56 -14.49 0.93 2.13
CA THR A 56 -14.93 1.63 3.35
C THR A 56 -14.10 2.88 3.58
N LEU A 57 -12.77 2.80 3.47
CA LEU A 57 -11.87 3.96 3.56
C LEU A 57 -12.22 5.05 2.54
N THR A 58 -12.43 4.64 1.27
CA THR A 58 -12.77 5.56 0.19
C THR A 58 -14.11 6.27 0.44
N ARG A 59 -15.13 5.54 0.92
CA ARG A 59 -16.42 6.14 1.30
C ARG A 59 -16.29 7.16 2.42
N ASN A 60 -15.35 6.95 3.32
CA ASN A 60 -15.06 7.86 4.44
C ASN A 60 -14.11 9.02 4.06
N GLY A 61 -13.71 9.14 2.78
CA GLY A 61 -12.81 10.19 2.29
C GLY A 61 -11.33 9.99 2.66
N THR A 62 -10.97 8.82 3.19
CA THR A 62 -9.58 8.48 3.50
C THR A 62 -8.86 8.02 2.24
N ALA A 63 -7.71 8.61 1.92
CA ALA A 63 -6.87 8.16 0.83
C ALA A 63 -6.33 6.75 1.10
N CYS A 64 -6.28 5.90 0.08
CA CYS A 64 -5.79 4.55 0.23
C CYS A 64 -4.92 4.15 -0.98
N ALA A 65 -3.74 3.60 -0.70
CA ALA A 65 -2.87 2.99 -1.69
C ALA A 65 -2.72 1.49 -1.38
N TYR A 66 -3.11 0.64 -2.32
CA TYR A 66 -2.96 -0.81 -2.22
C TYR A 66 -1.89 -1.30 -3.19
N ILE A 67 -1.00 -2.14 -2.71
CA ILE A 67 0.04 -2.75 -3.51
C ILE A 67 0.20 -4.23 -3.13
N ASP A 68 0.21 -5.11 -4.14
CA ASP A 68 0.53 -6.53 -4.00
C ASP A 68 1.99 -6.74 -4.39
N LEU A 69 2.83 -7.18 -3.45
CA LEU A 69 4.25 -7.39 -3.69
C LEU A 69 4.55 -8.46 -4.75
N ASN A 70 3.65 -9.41 -4.95
CA ASN A 70 3.81 -10.42 -6.00
C ASN A 70 3.90 -9.82 -7.41
N ALA A 71 3.26 -8.67 -7.64
CA ALA A 71 3.23 -8.02 -8.95
C ALA A 71 4.56 -7.37 -9.33
N TYR A 72 5.50 -7.23 -8.40
CA TYR A 72 6.76 -6.50 -8.61
C TYR A 72 7.97 -7.42 -8.46
N PRO A 73 8.68 -7.69 -9.56
CA PRO A 73 9.80 -8.65 -9.55
C PRO A 73 11.04 -8.15 -8.82
N ASP A 74 11.22 -6.84 -8.69
CA ASP A 74 12.39 -6.21 -8.10
C ASP A 74 12.04 -4.96 -7.28
N LEU A 75 12.99 -4.54 -6.43
CA LEU A 75 12.85 -3.37 -5.57
C LEU A 75 12.64 -2.07 -6.36
N ARG A 76 13.20 -1.97 -7.56
CA ARG A 76 13.10 -0.80 -8.42
C ARG A 76 11.67 -0.56 -8.88
N THR A 77 11.03 -1.59 -9.40
CA THR A 77 9.64 -1.54 -9.84
C THR A 77 8.68 -1.32 -8.66
N PHE A 78 8.95 -1.95 -7.53
CA PHE A 78 8.18 -1.74 -6.30
C PHE A 78 8.29 -0.30 -5.81
N ALA A 79 9.51 0.28 -5.71
CA ALA A 79 9.73 1.65 -5.27
C ALA A 79 9.00 2.67 -6.15
N SER A 80 9.07 2.48 -7.46
CA SER A 80 8.38 3.34 -8.44
C SER A 80 6.85 3.23 -8.30
N ALA A 81 6.35 2.02 -8.15
CA ALA A 81 4.91 1.75 -8.05
C ALA A 81 4.30 2.32 -6.76
N ILE A 82 4.89 2.03 -5.60
CA ILE A 82 4.35 2.50 -4.31
C ILE A 82 4.37 4.03 -4.22
N THR A 83 5.44 4.67 -4.71
CA THR A 83 5.55 6.13 -4.75
C THR A 83 4.49 6.74 -5.68
N SER A 84 4.28 6.14 -6.86
CA SER A 84 3.23 6.58 -7.78
C SER A 84 1.83 6.41 -7.21
N LEU A 85 1.55 5.25 -6.60
CA LEU A 85 0.24 4.93 -6.04
C LEU A 85 -0.10 5.84 -4.86
N THR A 86 0.83 6.07 -3.95
CA THR A 86 0.61 6.96 -2.80
C THR A 86 0.37 8.40 -3.23
N ALA A 87 1.13 8.90 -4.20
CA ALA A 87 0.91 10.24 -4.74
C ALA A 87 -0.45 10.37 -5.44
N LYS A 88 -0.84 9.37 -6.24
CA LYS A 88 -2.15 9.33 -6.94
C LYS A 88 -3.32 9.23 -5.97
N SER A 89 -3.16 8.54 -4.86
CA SER A 89 -4.20 8.44 -3.83
C SER A 89 -4.46 9.78 -3.13
N LEU A 90 -3.44 10.63 -3.06
CA LEU A 90 -3.53 11.96 -2.42
C LEU A 90 -3.80 13.08 -3.44
N GLU A 91 -3.52 12.88 -4.73
CA GLU A 91 -3.72 13.89 -5.77
C GLU A 91 -4.24 13.26 -7.06
N THR A 92 -5.38 13.70 -7.51
CA THR A 92 -6.03 13.20 -8.74
C THR A 92 -5.77 14.07 -9.97
N ASN A 93 -5.33 15.31 -9.78
CA ASN A 93 -5.04 16.21 -10.89
C ASN A 93 -3.68 15.88 -11.50
N THR A 94 -3.66 15.54 -12.80
CA THR A 94 -2.46 15.10 -13.52
C THR A 94 -1.34 16.14 -13.52
N ASP A 95 -1.66 17.42 -13.71
CA ASP A 95 -0.66 18.49 -13.73
C ASP A 95 0.01 18.69 -12.37
N ARG A 96 -0.77 18.56 -11.30
CA ARG A 96 -0.24 18.62 -9.93
C ARG A 96 0.59 17.38 -9.60
N LEU A 97 0.18 16.19 -10.05
CA LEU A 97 0.97 14.97 -9.91
C LEU A 97 2.31 15.10 -10.62
N LEU A 98 2.36 15.62 -11.83
CA LEU A 98 3.60 15.84 -12.56
C LEU A 98 4.54 16.82 -11.82
N LYS A 99 4.00 17.87 -11.20
CA LYS A 99 4.78 18.79 -10.35
C LYS A 99 5.32 18.10 -9.10
N ILE A 100 4.52 17.25 -8.46
CA ILE A 100 4.95 16.42 -7.33
C ILE A 100 6.08 15.49 -7.78
N PHE A 101 5.90 14.81 -8.90
CA PHE A 101 6.89 13.87 -9.45
C PHE A 101 8.20 14.54 -9.88
N ALA A 102 8.14 15.77 -10.37
CA ALA A 102 9.34 16.55 -10.72
C ALA A 102 10.21 16.91 -9.49
N GLY A 103 9.63 16.84 -8.28
CA GLY A 103 10.35 17.08 -7.02
C GLY A 103 11.23 15.92 -6.55
N PHE A 104 11.07 14.71 -7.12
CA PHE A 104 11.89 13.56 -6.76
C PHE A 104 13.27 13.62 -7.40
N GLN A 105 14.30 13.28 -6.62
CA GLN A 105 15.68 13.28 -7.13
C GLN A 105 16.03 11.98 -7.86
N ARG A 106 15.48 10.86 -7.41
CA ARG A 106 15.80 9.51 -7.90
C ARG A 106 14.75 8.91 -8.82
N LEU A 107 13.58 9.53 -8.89
CA LEU A 107 12.45 9.08 -9.69
C LEU A 107 12.15 10.13 -10.76
N ARG A 108 11.88 9.70 -12.00
CA ARG A 108 11.50 10.58 -13.11
C ARG A 108 10.02 10.41 -13.43
N PRO A 109 9.33 11.51 -13.74
CA PRO A 109 7.98 11.43 -14.27
C PRO A 109 7.95 10.58 -15.55
N LYS A 110 6.98 9.67 -15.63
CA LYS A 110 6.66 8.90 -16.82
C LYS A 110 5.21 9.14 -17.18
N VAL A 111 4.95 9.57 -18.40
CA VAL A 111 3.60 9.69 -18.92
C VAL A 111 3.35 8.50 -19.84
N THR A 112 2.28 7.78 -19.59
CA THR A 112 1.82 6.69 -20.43
C THR A 112 0.45 7.01 -20.99
N ILE A 113 0.20 6.62 -22.22
CA ILE A 113 -1.12 6.71 -22.86
C ILE A 113 -1.67 5.29 -22.90
N ASP A 114 -2.85 5.08 -22.33
CA ASP A 114 -3.53 3.79 -22.42
C ASP A 114 -4.13 3.57 -23.82
N PRO A 115 -4.59 2.35 -24.16
CA PRO A 115 -5.20 2.07 -25.45
C PRO A 115 -6.45 2.92 -25.75
N ASP A 116 -7.10 3.45 -24.73
CA ASP A 116 -8.28 4.31 -24.83
C ASP A 116 -7.92 5.80 -24.97
N GLY A 117 -6.62 6.12 -25.02
CA GLY A 117 -6.12 7.48 -25.22
C GLY A 117 -6.01 8.32 -23.93
N ASN A 118 -6.24 7.74 -22.75
CA ASN A 118 -6.14 8.49 -21.50
C ASN A 118 -4.68 8.63 -21.08
N LEU A 119 -4.31 9.82 -20.63
CA LEU A 119 -2.99 10.10 -20.06
C LEU A 119 -2.91 9.63 -18.62
N SER A 120 -1.92 8.81 -18.33
CA SER A 120 -1.60 8.38 -16.97
C SER A 120 -0.19 8.84 -16.59
N ALA A 121 -0.07 9.56 -15.48
CA ALA A 121 1.21 9.93 -14.90
C ALA A 121 1.71 8.81 -13.98
N GLY A 122 2.99 8.50 -14.05
CA GLY A 122 3.67 7.53 -13.20
C GLY A 122 5.08 7.97 -12.89
N LEU A 123 5.82 7.11 -12.22
CA LEU A 123 7.24 7.32 -11.90
C LEU A 123 8.06 6.14 -12.40
N GLU A 124 9.28 6.46 -12.80
CA GLU A 124 10.29 5.48 -13.18
C GLU A 124 11.60 5.83 -12.47
N LEU A 125 12.35 4.83 -12.03
CA LEU A 125 13.65 5.06 -11.39
C LEU A 125 14.63 5.68 -12.42
N ALA A 126 15.23 6.80 -12.03
CA ALA A 126 16.16 7.54 -12.90
C ALA A 126 17.55 6.90 -12.98
N VAL A 127 17.92 6.07 -11.98
CA VAL A 127 19.27 5.56 -11.77
C VAL A 127 19.21 4.05 -11.46
N GLY A 128 20.35 3.36 -11.54
CA GLY A 128 20.44 1.90 -11.41
C GLY A 128 20.00 1.33 -10.05
N ASP A 129 19.97 0.01 -9.94
CA ASP A 129 19.39 -0.74 -8.82
C ASP A 129 19.91 -0.37 -7.43
N LYS A 130 21.14 0.16 -7.34
CA LYS A 130 21.75 0.59 -6.06
C LYS A 130 21.01 1.73 -5.36
N ASP A 131 20.20 2.49 -6.09
CA ASP A 131 19.45 3.63 -5.56
C ASP A 131 17.97 3.30 -5.28
N ALA A 132 17.52 2.08 -5.58
CA ALA A 132 16.12 1.69 -5.44
C ALA A 132 15.61 1.81 -3.99
N LEU A 133 16.43 1.38 -3.02
CA LEU A 133 16.09 1.51 -1.60
C LEU A 133 15.95 2.98 -1.18
N SER A 134 16.91 3.82 -1.59
CA SER A 134 16.87 5.26 -1.30
C SER A 134 15.68 5.94 -1.96
N ALA A 135 15.33 5.53 -3.18
CA ALA A 135 14.16 6.05 -3.88
C ALA A 135 12.84 5.63 -3.21
N LEU A 136 12.77 4.40 -2.69
CA LEU A 136 11.63 3.94 -1.90
C LEU A 136 11.44 4.79 -0.64
N ILE A 137 12.51 4.98 0.12
CA ILE A 137 12.47 5.78 1.35
C ILE A 137 12.11 7.24 1.05
N GLU A 138 12.69 7.84 0.00
CA GLU A 138 12.33 9.18 -0.47
C GLU A 138 10.84 9.27 -0.83
N GLY A 139 10.32 8.26 -1.56
CA GLY A 139 8.91 8.21 -1.94
C GLY A 139 7.97 8.15 -0.73
N MET A 140 8.30 7.35 0.28
CA MET A 140 7.51 7.22 1.49
C MET A 140 7.54 8.50 2.34
N ALA A 141 8.71 9.13 2.49
CA ALA A 141 8.84 10.42 3.17
C ALA A 141 8.04 11.53 2.47
N HIS A 142 8.01 11.52 1.13
CA HIS A 142 7.18 12.44 0.35
C HIS A 142 5.68 12.20 0.55
N ALA A 143 5.24 10.93 0.62
CA ALA A 143 3.84 10.59 0.90
C ALA A 143 3.40 11.14 2.26
N GLU A 144 4.21 10.99 3.32
CA GLU A 144 3.96 11.57 4.64
C GLU A 144 3.86 13.10 4.57
N SER A 145 4.83 13.76 3.93
CA SER A 145 4.83 15.21 3.78
C SER A 145 3.61 15.73 2.99
N LEU A 146 3.20 15.01 1.95
CA LEU A 146 2.04 15.38 1.13
C LEU A 146 0.74 15.19 1.90
N SER A 147 0.60 14.07 2.64
CA SER A 147 -0.53 13.78 3.51
C SER A 147 -0.68 14.88 4.57
N ALA A 148 0.41 15.22 5.25
CA ALA A 148 0.45 16.29 6.24
C ALA A 148 0.04 17.65 5.65
N LYS A 149 0.62 18.03 4.51
CA LYS A 149 0.30 19.31 3.83
C LYS A 149 -1.15 19.42 3.39
N LYS A 150 -1.77 18.32 3.01
CA LYS A 150 -3.17 18.28 2.59
C LYS A 150 -4.14 18.13 3.77
N GLY A 151 -3.64 17.81 4.96
CA GLY A 151 -4.50 17.43 6.10
C GLY A 151 -5.35 16.19 5.79
N GLN A 152 -4.90 15.33 4.89
CA GLN A 152 -5.62 14.14 4.43
C GLN A 152 -4.88 12.89 4.89
N LYS A 153 -5.56 12.04 5.63
CA LYS A 153 -5.01 10.73 6.04
C LYS A 153 -4.82 9.83 4.83
N LEU A 154 -3.73 9.06 4.86
CA LEU A 154 -3.42 8.03 3.89
C LEU A 154 -3.29 6.67 4.59
N VAL A 155 -3.85 5.64 4.02
CA VAL A 155 -3.61 4.24 4.42
C VAL A 155 -2.87 3.54 3.30
N ILE A 156 -1.72 2.97 3.64
CA ILE A 156 -0.92 2.15 2.72
C ILE A 156 -1.11 0.68 3.09
N ILE A 157 -1.61 -0.10 2.15
CA ILE A 157 -1.82 -1.54 2.29
C ILE A 157 -0.80 -2.25 1.40
N ILE A 158 0.05 -3.08 2.02
CA ILE A 158 1.03 -3.91 1.33
C ILE A 158 0.63 -5.36 1.52
N ASP A 159 0.06 -5.96 0.48
CA ASP A 159 -0.34 -7.37 0.48
C ASP A 159 0.82 -8.27 0.04
N GLU A 160 0.78 -9.54 0.44
CA GLU A 160 1.83 -10.55 0.29
C GLU A 160 3.21 -10.05 0.78
N PHE A 161 3.21 -9.38 1.95
CA PHE A 161 4.39 -8.73 2.53
C PHE A 161 5.55 -9.71 2.82
N SER A 162 5.28 -11.01 2.98
CA SER A 162 6.31 -12.05 3.07
C SER A 162 7.26 -12.06 1.87
N ASP A 163 6.80 -11.60 0.69
CA ASP A 163 7.61 -11.52 -0.51
C ASP A 163 8.70 -10.44 -0.47
N ILE A 164 8.76 -9.64 0.59
CA ILE A 164 9.83 -8.66 0.83
C ILE A 164 11.22 -9.33 0.84
N GLU A 165 11.30 -10.61 1.17
CA GLU A 165 12.55 -11.36 1.21
C GLU A 165 13.25 -11.43 -0.16
N LYS A 166 12.50 -11.37 -1.26
CA LYS A 166 13.08 -11.36 -2.62
C LYS A 166 13.88 -10.10 -2.96
N TYR A 167 13.76 -9.04 -2.14
CA TYR A 167 14.43 -7.74 -2.35
C TYR A 167 15.56 -7.47 -1.34
N ASP A 168 16.32 -8.47 -0.88
CA ASP A 168 17.24 -8.33 0.27
C ASP A 168 16.47 -7.93 1.55
N GLY A 169 15.52 -8.76 1.92
CA GLY A 169 14.47 -8.51 2.89
C GLY A 169 14.92 -7.83 4.18
N ARG A 170 16.03 -8.26 4.80
CA ARG A 170 16.52 -7.68 6.06
C ARG A 170 16.95 -6.21 5.95
N THR A 171 17.60 -5.85 4.85
CA THR A 171 18.06 -4.47 4.64
C THR A 171 16.87 -3.57 4.35
N LEU A 172 15.99 -4.01 3.47
CA LEU A 172 14.76 -3.31 3.12
C LEU A 172 13.86 -3.14 4.34
N GLU A 173 13.64 -4.20 5.09
CA GLU A 173 12.83 -4.22 6.30
C GLU A 173 13.30 -3.18 7.33
N LYS A 174 14.59 -3.18 7.66
CA LYS A 174 15.17 -2.20 8.60
C LYS A 174 14.99 -0.75 8.13
N ALA A 175 15.19 -0.52 6.83
CA ALA A 175 15.03 0.81 6.24
C ALA A 175 13.57 1.27 6.29
N LEU A 176 12.63 0.41 5.87
CA LEU A 176 11.20 0.67 5.96
C LEU A 176 10.76 0.95 7.40
N ARG A 177 11.18 0.12 8.35
CA ARG A 177 10.87 0.32 9.77
C ARG A 177 11.36 1.67 10.27
N SER A 178 12.62 2.02 9.99
CA SER A 178 13.20 3.30 10.38
C SER A 178 12.45 4.49 9.79
N GLU A 179 11.95 4.37 8.57
CA GLU A 179 11.18 5.45 7.92
C GLU A 179 9.77 5.53 8.46
N ILE A 180 9.04 4.41 8.46
CA ILE A 180 7.64 4.35 8.88
C ILE A 180 7.43 4.82 10.33
N GLN A 181 8.43 4.61 11.20
CA GLN A 181 8.37 5.09 12.60
C GLN A 181 8.26 6.62 12.72
N LYS A 182 8.68 7.36 11.71
CA LYS A 182 8.62 8.83 11.67
C LYS A 182 7.25 9.36 11.21
N HIS A 183 6.42 8.49 10.63
CA HIS A 183 5.16 8.88 10.02
C HIS A 183 4.04 9.01 11.06
N SER A 184 3.29 10.08 10.98
CA SER A 184 2.17 10.40 11.87
C SER A 184 0.84 10.63 11.13
N HIS A 185 0.86 10.73 9.80
CA HIS A 185 -0.33 10.94 8.97
C HIS A 185 -0.67 9.71 8.11
N ILE A 186 0.18 8.68 8.14
CA ILE A 186 -0.01 7.46 7.35
C ILE A 186 -0.22 6.26 8.28
N GLY A 187 -1.31 5.53 8.05
CA GLY A 187 -1.54 4.20 8.59
C GLY A 187 -1.00 3.12 7.66
N TYR A 188 -0.54 2.00 8.22
CA TYR A 188 0.03 0.91 7.45
C TYR A 188 -0.64 -0.42 7.77
N ILE A 189 -0.96 -1.18 6.71
CA ILE A 189 -1.39 -2.57 6.83
C ILE A 189 -0.43 -3.44 6.02
N PHE A 190 0.26 -4.32 6.72
CA PHE A 190 1.12 -5.36 6.14
C PHE A 190 0.37 -6.67 6.19
N ALA A 191 0.02 -7.22 5.04
CA ALA A 191 -0.76 -8.43 4.97
C ALA A 191 0.05 -9.58 4.36
N GLY A 192 -0.09 -10.78 4.90
CA GLY A 192 0.63 -11.95 4.42
C GLY A 192 0.12 -13.25 5.01
N SER A 193 0.62 -14.37 4.48
CA SER A 193 0.22 -15.72 4.89
C SER A 193 1.19 -16.37 5.88
N GLU A 194 2.36 -15.78 6.10
CA GLU A 194 3.40 -16.36 6.94
C GLU A 194 3.68 -15.45 8.14
N GLN A 195 3.42 -16.00 9.31
CA GLN A 195 3.61 -15.30 10.60
C GLN A 195 5.10 -15.05 10.91
N SER A 196 5.98 -15.95 10.45
CA SER A 196 7.41 -15.91 10.79
C SER A 196 8.14 -14.69 10.24
N VAL A 197 7.82 -14.27 9.03
CA VAL A 197 8.46 -13.10 8.39
C VAL A 197 7.96 -11.80 9.01
N MET A 198 6.70 -11.76 9.40
CA MET A 198 6.05 -10.57 9.95
C MET A 198 6.45 -10.26 11.39
N LEU A 199 6.68 -11.28 12.22
CA LEU A 199 7.02 -11.14 13.65
C LEU A 199 8.45 -10.70 13.90
N LEU A 200 9.37 -11.01 12.98
CA LEU A 200 10.79 -10.62 13.12
C LEU A 200 11.01 -9.12 12.87
N THR A 201 10.09 -8.48 12.17
CA THR A 201 10.26 -7.18 11.55
C THR A 201 9.79 -6.02 12.42
N PHE A 202 8.63 -6.17 12.99
CA PHE A 202 8.00 -5.13 13.78
C PHE A 202 7.44 -5.77 15.06
N HIS A 203 7.67 -5.17 16.22
CA HIS A 203 6.84 -5.53 17.37
C HIS A 203 5.40 -5.19 17.01
N PRO A 204 4.50 -6.18 16.85
CA PRO A 204 3.14 -5.93 16.45
C PRO A 204 2.47 -5.07 17.53
N GLN A 205 1.96 -3.92 17.14
CA GLN A 205 1.02 -3.20 18.00
C GLN A 205 -0.34 -3.90 17.97
N PHE A 206 -0.58 -4.71 16.92
CA PHE A 206 -1.83 -5.48 16.77
C PHE A 206 -1.67 -6.63 15.76
N THR A 207 -2.20 -7.82 16.08
CA THR A 207 -2.32 -8.96 15.16
C THR A 207 -3.79 -9.36 15.14
N VAL A 208 -4.42 -9.31 13.99
CA VAL A 208 -5.77 -9.86 13.76
C VAL A 208 -5.57 -11.30 13.28
N GLU A 209 -6.02 -12.28 14.09
CA GLU A 209 -6.03 -13.70 13.73
C GLU A 209 -7.27 -14.09 12.92
#